data_b763d25b118e7efec576c40c6d8c7438
#
_entry.id   b763d25b118e7efec576c40c6d8c7438
#
_cell.length_a   1.000
_cell.length_b   1.000
_cell.length_c   1.000
_cell.angle_alpha   90.00
_cell.angle_beta   90.00
_cell.angle_gamma   90.00
#
_symmetry.space_group_name_H-M   'P 1'
#
loop_
_entity.id
_entity.type
_entity.pdbx_description
1 polymer ?
#
loop_
_entity_poly.entity_id
_entity_poly.type
_entity_poly.pdbx_seq_one_letter_code
_entity_poly.pdbx_strand_id
1 'polypeptide(L)'
;IDRHTVRINAKGIHAIHVDDEYIRRIRASYYFIGALLGKYKSAQVPLPGGCNIGSRPIDQHLKGFRALGAKVQVENGAVLAHAIDLVGTHIYLDMVSVGATINIMMAATLAEGETIIENPAKEPHVVDVANFLNSMGANVKGAGTDVIRIRGVHKLHGTCLLYTSDAA
;
A
#
# COMPACT_ATOMS: atom_id res chain seq x y z
N ILE A 1 -22.03 -1.97 -14.26
CA ILE A 1 -23.45 -1.65 -14.14
C ILE A 1 -23.86 -0.81 -15.36
N ASP A 2 -23.13 0.23 -15.65
CA ASP A 2 -23.22 1.01 -16.89
C ASP A 2 -21.80 1.40 -17.32
N ARG A 3 -21.68 2.24 -18.38
CA ARG A 3 -20.36 2.64 -18.93
C ARG A 3 -19.49 3.44 -17.96
N HIS A 4 -20.08 3.98 -16.90
CA HIS A 4 -19.43 4.89 -15.95
C HIS A 4 -19.49 4.39 -14.49
N THR A 5 -20.11 3.24 -14.25
CA THR A 5 -20.30 2.71 -12.89
C THR A 5 -19.67 1.33 -12.74
N VAL A 6 -18.76 1.19 -11.79
CA VAL A 6 -18.11 -0.06 -11.43
C VAL A 6 -18.53 -0.44 -10.01
N ARG A 7 -18.92 -1.70 -9.82
CA ARG A 7 -19.15 -2.27 -8.49
C ARG A 7 -18.02 -3.24 -8.15
N ILE A 8 -17.32 -2.98 -7.07
CA ILE A 8 -16.24 -3.83 -6.57
C ILE A 8 -16.72 -4.53 -5.30
N ASN A 9 -16.64 -5.84 -5.27
CA ASN A 9 -16.97 -6.64 -4.09
C ASN A 9 -15.77 -7.51 -3.71
N ALA A 10 -15.09 -7.14 -2.66
CA ALA A 10 -13.90 -7.82 -2.16
C ALA A 10 -14.20 -8.93 -1.13
N LYS A 11 -15.47 -9.24 -0.84
CA LYS A 11 -15.84 -10.25 0.19
C LYS A 11 -15.40 -11.66 -0.14
N GLY A 12 -15.25 -11.98 -1.43
CA GLY A 12 -14.80 -13.29 -1.91
C GLY A 12 -13.30 -13.40 -2.20
N ILE A 13 -12.51 -12.40 -1.87
CA ILE A 13 -11.07 -12.46 -2.06
C ILE A 13 -10.49 -13.39 -0.98
N HIS A 14 -10.06 -14.57 -1.41
CA HIS A 14 -9.35 -15.56 -0.58
C HIS A 14 -7.91 -15.75 -1.06
N ALA A 15 -7.58 -15.23 -2.24
CA ALA A 15 -6.27 -15.40 -2.85
C ALA A 15 -5.35 -14.27 -2.43
N ILE A 16 -4.21 -14.66 -1.90
CA ILE A 16 -3.06 -13.80 -1.63
C ILE A 16 -2.14 -13.70 -2.85
N HIS A 17 -2.45 -14.48 -3.88
CA HIS A 17 -1.73 -14.56 -5.14
C HIS A 17 -2.50 -13.82 -6.23
N VAL A 18 -1.85 -12.87 -6.83
CA VAL A 18 -2.38 -12.09 -7.94
C VAL A 18 -1.50 -12.39 -9.14
N ASP A 19 -1.93 -13.31 -9.98
CA ASP A 19 -1.24 -13.66 -11.22
C ASP A 19 -2.21 -13.57 -12.39
N ASP A 20 -2.24 -12.41 -13.00
CA ASP A 20 -3.02 -12.13 -14.18
C ASP A 20 -2.16 -11.32 -15.15
N GLU A 21 -2.25 -11.62 -16.43
CA GLU A 21 -1.55 -10.90 -17.50
C GLU A 21 -1.86 -9.39 -17.45
N TYR A 22 -3.07 -9.01 -17.09
CA TYR A 22 -3.47 -7.60 -16.95
C TYR A 22 -2.78 -6.91 -15.79
N ILE A 23 -2.55 -7.62 -14.68
CA ILE A 23 -1.84 -7.08 -13.52
C ILE A 23 -0.41 -6.68 -13.88
N ARG A 24 0.26 -7.50 -14.69
CA ARG A 24 1.62 -7.20 -15.16
C ARG A 24 1.69 -5.95 -16.04
N ARG A 25 0.59 -5.58 -16.70
CA ARG A 25 0.49 -4.39 -17.55
C ARG A 25 0.20 -3.11 -16.78
N ILE A 26 -0.33 -3.21 -15.57
CA ILE A 26 -0.73 -2.07 -14.75
C ILE A 26 0.30 -1.81 -13.67
N ARG A 27 1.01 -0.68 -13.75
CA ARG A 27 2.02 -0.34 -12.75
C ARG A 27 1.45 -0.22 -11.33
N ALA A 28 0.23 0.26 -11.18
CA ALA A 28 -0.43 0.40 -9.88
C ALA A 28 -0.67 -0.95 -9.17
N SER A 29 -0.46 -2.07 -9.86
CA SER A 29 -0.65 -3.42 -9.28
C SER A 29 0.19 -3.66 -8.03
N TYR A 30 1.36 -3.03 -7.90
CA TYR A 30 2.18 -3.22 -6.71
C TYR A 30 1.59 -2.60 -5.43
N TYR A 31 0.59 -1.74 -5.52
CA TYR A 31 -0.17 -1.28 -4.34
C TYR A 31 -0.95 -2.42 -3.67
N PHE A 32 -1.24 -3.49 -4.40
CA PHE A 32 -1.82 -4.68 -3.81
C PHE A 32 -0.91 -5.31 -2.74
N ILE A 33 0.42 -5.13 -2.81
CA ILE A 33 1.33 -5.72 -1.82
C ILE A 33 1.00 -5.18 -0.42
N GLY A 34 0.93 -3.86 -0.25
CA GLY A 34 0.62 -3.24 1.03
C GLY A 34 -0.78 -3.58 1.55
N ALA A 35 -1.78 -3.55 0.65
CA ALA A 35 -3.16 -3.86 1.01
C ALA A 35 -3.36 -5.33 1.43
N LEU A 36 -2.80 -6.28 0.66
CA LEU A 36 -2.89 -7.72 0.96
C LEU A 36 -2.08 -8.07 2.19
N LEU A 37 -0.86 -7.55 2.31
CA LEU A 37 0.00 -7.79 3.47
C LEU A 37 -0.66 -7.28 4.76
N GLY A 38 -1.22 -6.08 4.74
CA GLY A 38 -1.95 -5.54 5.88
C GLY A 38 -3.13 -6.43 6.29
N LYS A 39 -3.94 -6.84 5.33
CA LYS A 39 -5.19 -7.57 5.58
C LYS A 39 -4.99 -9.06 5.83
N TYR A 40 -4.15 -9.71 5.03
CA TYR A 40 -4.02 -11.18 5.01
C TYR A 40 -2.68 -11.66 5.55
N LYS A 41 -1.77 -10.75 5.91
CA LYS A 41 -0.39 -11.04 6.35
C LYS A 41 0.42 -11.80 5.30
N SER A 42 -0.07 -11.82 4.08
CA SER A 42 0.58 -12.49 2.94
C SER A 42 0.19 -11.82 1.64
N ALA A 43 1.15 -11.67 0.74
CA ALA A 43 0.94 -11.12 -0.59
C ALA A 43 1.92 -11.75 -1.57
N GLN A 44 1.43 -12.12 -2.75
CA GLN A 44 2.25 -12.49 -3.88
C GLN A 44 1.76 -11.67 -5.09
N VAL A 45 2.59 -10.75 -5.52
CA VAL A 45 2.24 -9.80 -6.58
C VAL A 45 3.35 -9.77 -7.62
N PRO A 46 3.05 -9.96 -8.90
CA PRO A 46 4.04 -9.82 -9.96
C PRO A 46 4.71 -8.45 -9.92
N LEU A 47 6.00 -8.41 -10.24
CA LEU A 47 6.69 -7.15 -10.45
C LEU A 47 5.97 -6.37 -11.56
N PRO A 48 5.71 -5.08 -11.35
CA PRO A 48 4.99 -4.30 -12.33
C PRO A 48 5.78 -4.23 -13.63
N GLY A 49 5.17 -4.71 -14.70
CA GLY A 49 5.61 -4.48 -16.06
C GLY A 49 5.17 -3.09 -16.54
N GLY A 50 5.27 -2.87 -17.79
CA GLY A 50 4.70 -1.69 -18.44
C GLY A 50 5.56 -0.47 -18.47
N CYS A 51 5.65 0.56 -18.74
CA CYS A 51 6.41 1.79 -18.91
C CYS A 51 7.94 1.62 -18.92
N ASN A 52 8.54 1.65 -20.08
CA ASN A 52 9.99 1.70 -20.32
C ASN A 52 10.63 3.05 -19.87
N ILE A 53 10.10 3.69 -18.85
CA ILE A 53 10.62 4.96 -18.33
C ILE A 53 11.61 4.68 -17.19
N GLY A 54 12.66 3.92 -17.51
CA GLY A 54 13.79 3.66 -16.60
C GLY A 54 13.53 2.62 -15.50
N SER A 55 14.61 2.22 -14.83
CA SER A 55 14.57 1.36 -13.64
C SER A 55 13.90 2.12 -12.49
N ARG A 56 12.87 1.54 -11.92
CA ARG A 56 12.21 2.08 -10.73
C ARG A 56 12.24 1.04 -9.64
N PRO A 57 13.27 1.05 -8.81
CA PRO A 57 13.48 0.06 -7.77
C PRO A 57 12.33 0.10 -6.76
N ILE A 58 11.99 -1.07 -6.23
CA ILE A 58 10.97 -1.23 -5.17
C ILE A 58 11.61 -1.46 -3.80
N ASP A 59 12.91 -1.20 -3.68
CA ASP A 59 13.71 -1.40 -2.49
C ASP A 59 13.14 -0.69 -1.25
N GLN A 60 12.65 0.55 -1.40
CA GLN A 60 12.03 1.29 -0.30
C GLN A 60 10.71 0.63 0.17
N HIS A 61 9.96 0.00 -0.74
CA HIS A 61 8.76 -0.78 -0.38
C HIS A 61 9.16 -2.00 0.45
N LEU A 62 10.15 -2.76 -0.05
CA LEU A 62 10.64 -3.96 0.62
C LEU A 62 11.27 -3.64 1.98
N LYS A 63 12.00 -2.52 2.08
CA LYS A 63 12.56 -2.00 3.33
C LYS A 63 11.45 -1.76 4.35
N GLY A 64 10.40 -1.04 3.95
CA GLY A 64 9.28 -0.73 4.84
C GLY A 64 8.54 -1.98 5.31
N PHE A 65 8.26 -2.93 4.42
CA PHE A 65 7.59 -4.17 4.80
C PHE A 65 8.44 -5.04 5.74
N ARG A 66 9.76 -5.11 5.49
CA ARG A 66 10.69 -5.82 6.40
C ARG A 66 10.74 -5.16 7.77
N ALA A 67 10.73 -3.84 7.83
CA ALA A 67 10.69 -3.09 9.07
C ALA A 67 9.42 -3.39 9.88
N LEU A 68 8.26 -3.55 9.22
CA LEU A 68 7.01 -3.97 9.82
C LEU A 68 6.99 -5.46 10.25
N GLY A 69 8.08 -6.21 10.05
CA GLY A 69 8.20 -7.61 10.46
C GLY A 69 7.88 -8.64 9.36
N ALA A 70 7.64 -8.21 8.12
CA ALA A 70 7.39 -9.14 7.03
C ALA A 70 8.70 -9.73 6.48
N LYS A 71 8.67 -11.03 6.15
CA LYS A 71 9.66 -11.66 5.28
C LYS A 71 9.31 -11.33 3.84
N VAL A 72 10.24 -10.71 3.12
CA VAL A 72 10.00 -10.26 1.75
C VAL A 72 11.11 -10.75 0.84
N GLN A 73 10.72 -11.42 -0.23
CA GLN A 73 11.59 -11.98 -1.26
C GLN A 73 11.10 -11.53 -2.64
N VAL A 74 12.00 -11.50 -3.60
CA VAL A 74 11.67 -11.27 -5.01
C VAL A 74 12.12 -12.50 -5.77
N GLU A 75 11.17 -13.28 -6.24
CA GLU A 75 11.41 -14.55 -6.92
C GLU A 75 10.50 -14.68 -8.14
N ASN A 76 11.04 -15.25 -9.21
CA ASN A 76 10.32 -15.52 -10.46
C ASN A 76 9.53 -14.30 -11.00
N GLY A 77 10.08 -13.09 -10.83
CA GLY A 77 9.44 -11.86 -11.28
C GLY A 77 8.22 -11.44 -10.45
N ALA A 78 8.12 -11.90 -9.21
CA ALA A 78 7.09 -11.51 -8.26
C ALA A 78 7.68 -11.12 -6.89
N VAL A 79 6.98 -10.27 -6.18
CA VAL A 79 7.23 -9.98 -4.76
C VAL A 79 6.40 -10.93 -3.93
N LEU A 80 7.08 -11.68 -3.06
CA LEU A 80 6.47 -12.53 -2.05
C LEU A 80 6.69 -11.87 -0.70
N ALA A 81 5.62 -11.53 0.00
CA ALA A 81 5.67 -10.95 1.33
C ALA A 81 4.79 -11.77 2.28
N HIS A 82 5.33 -12.11 3.44
CA HIS A 82 4.60 -12.85 4.46
C HIS A 82 5.02 -12.39 5.86
N ALA A 83 4.04 -12.28 6.75
CA ALA A 83 4.25 -11.98 8.16
C ALA A 83 3.36 -12.89 9.01
N ILE A 84 3.79 -13.23 10.22
CA ILE A 84 2.90 -13.79 11.23
C ILE A 84 2.03 -12.65 11.75
N ASP A 85 2.69 -11.58 12.21
CA ASP A 85 2.07 -10.33 12.60
C ASP A 85 2.86 -9.17 12.01
N LEU A 86 2.18 -8.06 11.75
CA LEU A 86 2.81 -6.80 11.43
C LEU A 86 2.87 -5.95 12.69
N VAL A 87 4.05 -5.45 13.00
CA VAL A 87 4.29 -4.63 14.19
C VAL A 87 4.75 -3.25 13.78
N GLY A 88 4.11 -2.24 14.34
CA GLY A 88 4.46 -0.85 14.12
C GLY A 88 5.89 -0.55 14.56
N THR A 89 6.56 0.28 13.79
CA THR A 89 7.98 0.60 13.99
C THR A 89 8.34 1.94 13.37
N HIS A 90 9.58 2.36 13.59
CA HIS A 90 10.14 3.56 12.98
C HIS A 90 10.81 3.22 11.65
N ILE A 91 10.37 3.86 10.57
CA ILE A 91 10.83 3.63 9.19
C ILE A 91 11.34 4.95 8.61
N TYR A 92 12.62 5.00 8.32
CA TYR A 92 13.21 6.10 7.55
C TYR A 92 13.34 5.70 6.09
N LEU A 93 12.77 6.49 5.17
CA LEU A 93 12.93 6.28 3.73
C LEU A 93 14.21 6.98 3.24
N ASP A 94 15.14 6.22 2.69
CA ASP A 94 16.44 6.73 2.22
C ASP A 94 16.26 7.73 1.06
N MET A 95 15.19 7.55 0.32
CA MET A 95 14.73 8.50 -0.70
C MET A 95 13.22 8.63 -0.67
N VAL A 96 12.73 9.82 -0.98
CA VAL A 96 11.30 10.09 -1.10
C VAL A 96 10.71 9.21 -2.19
N SER A 97 9.70 8.44 -1.84
CA SER A 97 9.00 7.53 -2.76
C SER A 97 7.50 7.51 -2.47
N VAL A 98 6.73 8.02 -3.40
CA VAL A 98 5.25 8.01 -3.32
C VAL A 98 4.72 6.59 -3.15
N GLY A 99 5.17 5.67 -4.00
CA GLY A 99 4.72 4.29 -3.99
C GLY A 99 5.04 3.58 -2.68
N ALA A 100 6.26 3.75 -2.16
CA ALA A 100 6.66 3.16 -0.89
C ALA A 100 5.85 3.76 0.27
N THR A 101 5.70 5.08 0.32
CA THR A 101 4.91 5.78 1.35
C THR A 101 3.48 5.23 1.42
N ILE A 102 2.79 5.15 0.29
CA ILE A 102 1.41 4.66 0.22
C ILE A 102 1.33 3.17 0.60
N ASN A 103 2.23 2.34 0.08
CA ASN A 103 2.22 0.91 0.36
C ASN A 103 2.48 0.61 1.85
N ILE A 104 3.48 1.26 2.44
CA ILE A 104 3.80 1.11 3.86
C ILE A 104 2.63 1.63 4.71
N MET A 105 2.05 2.77 4.33
CA MET A 105 0.88 3.33 5.02
C MET A 105 -0.29 2.34 5.05
N MET A 106 -0.62 1.73 3.91
CA MET A 106 -1.71 0.74 3.85
C MET A 106 -1.43 -0.49 4.72
N ALA A 107 -0.21 -1.03 4.71
CA ALA A 107 0.15 -2.17 5.54
C ALA A 107 0.14 -1.80 7.04
N ALA A 108 0.66 -0.63 7.40
CA ALA A 108 0.77 -0.16 8.77
C ALA A 108 -0.58 0.14 9.43
N THR A 109 -1.64 0.45 8.65
CA THR A 109 -2.98 0.69 9.22
C THR A 109 -3.54 -0.52 9.96
N LEU A 110 -3.06 -1.73 9.66
CA LEU A 110 -3.49 -2.99 10.28
C LEU A 110 -2.32 -3.70 11.01
N ALA A 111 -1.24 -2.97 11.29
CA ALA A 111 -0.14 -3.43 12.12
C ALA A 111 -0.45 -3.19 13.61
N GLU A 112 0.15 -3.96 14.49
CA GLU A 112 0.03 -3.74 15.94
C GLU A 112 0.92 -2.56 16.38
N GLY A 113 0.38 -1.66 17.19
CA GLY A 113 1.13 -0.53 17.73
C GLY A 113 1.16 0.70 16.81
N GLU A 114 2.24 1.46 16.88
CA GLU A 114 2.42 2.71 16.13
C GLU A 114 3.56 2.56 15.11
N THR A 115 3.32 3.00 13.89
CA THR A 115 4.33 3.15 12.84
C THR A 115 4.62 4.62 12.60
N ILE A 116 5.89 4.96 12.54
CA ILE A 116 6.37 6.30 12.18
C ILE A 116 7.15 6.19 10.88
N ILE A 117 6.72 6.92 9.85
CA ILE A 117 7.43 7.02 8.58
C ILE A 117 8.08 8.39 8.51
N GLU A 118 9.39 8.44 8.44
CA GLU A 118 10.18 9.65 8.21
C GLU A 118 10.64 9.74 6.76
N ASN A 119 10.78 10.97 6.27
CA ASN A 119 11.08 11.29 4.88
C ASN A 119 10.06 10.71 3.88
N PRO A 120 8.74 10.73 4.19
CA PRO A 120 7.71 10.26 3.28
C PRO A 120 7.54 11.21 2.09
N ALA A 121 6.88 10.71 1.07
CA ALA A 121 6.35 11.55 0.00
C ALA A 121 5.22 12.44 0.52
N LYS A 122 5.12 13.68 0.01
CA LYS A 122 4.20 14.73 0.49
C LYS A 122 3.15 15.12 -0.54
N GLU A 123 3.14 14.48 -1.68
CA GLU A 123 2.25 14.79 -2.80
C GLU A 123 0.78 14.69 -2.38
N PRO A 124 -0.10 15.51 -2.98
CA PRO A 124 -1.51 15.57 -2.62
C PRO A 124 -2.21 14.22 -2.57
N HIS A 125 -1.91 13.32 -3.50
CA HIS A 125 -2.52 11.99 -3.53
C HIS A 125 -2.07 11.06 -2.38
N VAL A 126 -0.92 11.32 -1.73
CA VAL A 126 -0.55 10.65 -0.47
C VAL A 126 -1.48 11.10 0.66
N VAL A 127 -1.80 12.39 0.69
CA VAL A 127 -2.76 12.97 1.65
C VAL A 127 -4.15 12.41 1.40
N ASP A 128 -4.57 12.28 0.14
CA ASP A 128 -5.88 11.71 -0.23
C ASP A 128 -6.00 10.25 0.22
N VAL A 129 -4.95 9.44 0.04
CA VAL A 129 -4.95 8.06 0.55
C VAL A 129 -5.05 8.03 2.07
N ALA A 130 -4.34 8.90 2.78
CA ALA A 130 -4.42 8.99 4.24
C ALA A 130 -5.84 9.38 4.70
N ASN A 131 -6.45 10.36 4.04
CA ASN A 131 -7.82 10.78 4.31
C ASN A 131 -8.83 9.66 4.04
N PHE A 132 -8.66 8.93 2.93
CA PHE A 132 -9.48 7.79 2.60
C PHE A 132 -9.35 6.66 3.64
N LEU A 133 -8.13 6.31 4.05
CA LEU A 133 -7.91 5.34 5.12
C LEU A 133 -8.53 5.78 6.44
N ASN A 134 -8.40 7.05 6.80
CA ASN A 134 -9.02 7.60 8.01
C ASN A 134 -10.54 7.54 7.95
N SER A 135 -11.14 7.81 6.78
CA SER A 135 -12.60 7.67 6.61
C SER A 135 -13.07 6.21 6.68
N MET A 136 -12.16 5.23 6.51
CA MET A 136 -12.39 3.81 6.74
C MET A 136 -12.14 3.37 8.19
N GLY A 137 -11.79 4.29 9.08
CA GLY A 137 -11.53 4.03 10.50
C GLY A 137 -10.05 3.81 10.85
N ALA A 138 -9.10 4.10 9.96
CA ALA A 138 -7.68 4.13 10.28
C ALA A 138 -7.34 5.36 11.16
N ASN A 139 -6.11 5.38 11.67
CA ASN A 139 -5.56 6.50 12.41
C ASN A 139 -4.21 6.89 11.81
N VAL A 140 -4.26 7.71 10.76
CA VAL A 140 -3.11 8.23 10.02
C VAL A 140 -3.03 9.74 10.24
N LYS A 141 -1.89 10.24 10.67
CA LYS A 141 -1.62 11.66 10.91
C LYS A 141 -0.34 12.09 10.25
N GLY A 142 -0.25 13.36 9.86
CA GLY A 142 0.96 13.95 9.31
C GLY A 142 1.21 13.67 7.83
N ALA A 143 0.27 13.10 7.08
CA ALA A 143 0.39 13.02 5.62
C ALA A 143 0.53 14.41 5.02
N GLY A 144 1.45 14.57 4.05
CA GLY A 144 1.84 15.86 3.49
C GLY A 144 2.92 16.61 4.28
N THR A 145 3.43 16.04 5.37
CA THR A 145 4.53 16.60 6.17
C THR A 145 5.77 15.69 6.13
N ASP A 146 6.80 16.02 6.89
CA ASP A 146 8.05 15.25 6.96
C ASP A 146 7.92 13.92 7.72
N VAL A 147 6.82 13.74 8.46
CA VAL A 147 6.60 12.56 9.30
C VAL A 147 5.14 12.14 9.25
N ILE A 148 4.92 10.87 8.91
CA ILE A 148 3.60 10.25 9.00
C ILE A 148 3.58 9.30 10.21
N ARG A 149 2.55 9.44 11.04
CA ARG A 149 2.30 8.57 12.19
C ARG A 149 1.03 7.77 11.96
N ILE A 150 1.11 6.47 12.13
CA ILE A 150 0.01 5.55 11.89
C ILE A 150 -0.15 4.69 13.13
N ARG A 151 -1.28 4.82 13.79
CA ARG A 151 -1.66 3.89 14.86
C ARG A 151 -2.51 2.79 14.26
N GLY A 152 -2.06 1.56 14.35
CA GLY A 152 -2.76 0.42 13.80
C GLY A 152 -4.14 0.21 14.43
N VAL A 153 -5.05 -0.34 13.65
CA VAL A 153 -6.41 -0.65 14.05
C VAL A 153 -6.73 -2.11 13.72
N HIS A 154 -7.63 -2.72 14.48
CA HIS A 154 -7.99 -4.12 14.24
C HIS A 154 -8.79 -4.33 12.96
N LYS A 155 -9.53 -3.31 12.52
CA LYS A 155 -10.47 -3.44 11.41
C LYS A 155 -10.71 -2.11 10.73
N LEU A 156 -10.79 -2.15 9.41
CA LEU A 156 -11.29 -1.05 8.58
C LEU A 156 -12.73 -1.37 8.13
N HIS A 157 -13.51 -0.33 7.87
CA HIS A 157 -14.87 -0.43 7.34
C HIS A 157 -14.99 0.25 5.98
N GLY A 158 -16.10 0.03 5.31
CA GLY A 158 -16.40 0.72 4.05
C GLY A 158 -16.71 2.18 4.27
N THR A 159 -16.40 3.00 3.28
CA THR A 159 -16.67 4.44 3.29
C THR A 159 -17.10 4.92 1.92
N CYS A 160 -17.59 6.13 1.84
CA CYS A 160 -17.85 6.83 0.59
C CYS A 160 -16.71 7.82 0.34
N LEU A 161 -16.13 7.77 -0.84
CA LEU A 161 -15.16 8.74 -1.31
C LEU A 161 -15.76 9.47 -2.50
N LEU A 162 -15.90 10.78 -2.36
CA LEU A 162 -16.18 11.67 -3.47
C LEU A 162 -14.86 12.36 -3.83
N TYR A 163 -14.41 12.18 -5.04
CA TYR A 163 -13.26 12.90 -5.55
C TYR A 163 -13.63 13.58 -6.87
N THR A 164 -13.13 14.77 -7.02
CA THR A 164 -13.14 15.48 -8.29
C THR A 164 -11.70 15.56 -8.73
N SER A 165 -11.35 14.89 -9.81
CA SER A 165 -10.06 15.02 -10.42
C SER A 165 -10.25 15.72 -11.74
N ASP A 166 -9.59 16.84 -11.92
CA ASP A 166 -9.32 17.37 -13.24
C ASP A 166 -8.22 16.52 -13.86
N ALA A 167 -8.62 15.40 -14.45
CA ALA A 167 -7.78 14.77 -15.42
C ALA A 167 -7.85 15.67 -16.68
N ALA A 168 -7.09 16.75 -16.69
CA ALA A 168 -6.84 17.53 -17.87
C ALA A 168 -5.86 16.78 -18.76
#